data_392e53be5d2e51a527d208f246e7abc0
#
_entry.id   392e53be5d2e51a527d208f246e7abc0
#
_cell.length_a   1.000
_cell.length_b   1.000
_cell.length_c   1.000
_cell.angle_alpha   90.00
_cell.angle_beta   90.00
_cell.angle_gamma   90.00
#
_symmetry.space_group_name_H-M   'P 1'
#
loop_
_entity.id
_entity.type
_entity.pdbx_description
1 polymer ?
#
loop_
_entity_poly.entity_id
_entity_poly.type
_entity_poly.pdbx_seq_one_letter_code
_entity_poly.pdbx_strand_id
1 'polypeptide(L)'
;MDTSEEAIVRFCRRYVADLLEIEVDAVDPEADFDHLGIDSAIAVALLTEVEEHYDVDVAPETLFDNPTLRAVAVYLREQLARRVAP
;
A
#
# COMPACT_ATOMS: atom_id res chain seq x y z
N MET A 1 2.97 -0.86 16.99
CA MET A 1 2.86 -1.25 15.57
C MET A 1 4.06 -0.73 14.80
N ASP A 2 4.67 -1.57 14.00
CA ASP A 2 5.80 -1.17 13.17
C ASP A 2 5.28 -0.42 11.93
N THR A 3 5.63 0.86 11.81
CA THR A 3 5.22 1.71 10.70
C THR A 3 6.41 2.08 9.81
N SER A 4 7.45 1.25 9.81
CA SER A 4 8.57 1.44 8.91
C SER A 4 8.13 1.19 7.46
N GLU A 5 8.89 1.73 6.52
CA GLU A 5 8.60 1.53 5.10
C GLU A 5 8.53 0.04 4.76
N GLU A 6 9.48 -0.76 5.26
CA GLU A 6 9.51 -2.19 4.97
C GLU A 6 8.32 -2.94 5.55
N ALA A 7 7.87 -2.56 6.74
CA ALA A 7 6.70 -3.19 7.35
C ALA A 7 5.43 -2.87 6.54
N ILE A 8 5.30 -1.65 6.06
CA ILE A 8 4.15 -1.23 5.25
C ILE A 8 4.17 -1.96 3.90
N VAL A 9 5.34 -2.05 3.27
CA VAL A 9 5.48 -2.80 2.01
C VAL A 9 5.06 -4.25 2.21
N ARG A 10 5.51 -4.87 3.30
CA ARG A 10 5.18 -6.27 3.60
C ARG A 10 3.67 -6.45 3.76
N PHE A 11 3.03 -5.55 4.49
CA PHE A 11 1.59 -5.58 4.67
C PHE A 11 0.85 -5.49 3.33
N CYS A 12 1.23 -4.53 2.50
CA CYS A 12 0.60 -4.32 1.21
C CYS A 12 0.81 -5.51 0.27
N ARG A 13 2.01 -6.08 0.25
CA ARG A 13 2.32 -7.24 -0.58
C ARG A 13 1.45 -8.43 -0.21
N ARG A 14 1.30 -8.70 1.08
CA ARG A 14 0.49 -9.82 1.55
C ARG A 14 -0.97 -9.64 1.18
N TYR A 15 -1.49 -8.43 1.35
CA TYR A 15 -2.88 -8.16 1.03
C TYR A 15 -3.15 -8.33 -0.46
N VAL A 16 -2.27 -7.77 -1.30
CA VAL A 16 -2.41 -7.89 -2.76
C VAL A 16 -2.26 -9.34 -3.20
N ALA A 17 -1.31 -10.07 -2.63
CA ALA A 17 -1.11 -11.48 -2.97
C ALA A 17 -2.36 -12.29 -2.66
N ASP A 18 -3.00 -12.04 -1.53
CA ASP A 18 -4.23 -12.72 -1.15
C ASP A 18 -5.37 -12.41 -2.12
N LEU A 19 -5.51 -11.14 -2.51
CA LEU A 19 -6.57 -10.76 -3.45
C LEU A 19 -6.36 -11.35 -4.84
N LEU A 20 -5.11 -11.40 -5.29
CA LEU A 20 -4.77 -11.93 -6.61
C LEU A 20 -4.58 -13.44 -6.60
N GLU A 21 -4.59 -14.06 -5.43
CA GLU A 21 -4.40 -15.50 -5.25
C GLU A 21 -3.06 -15.98 -5.83
N ILE A 22 -2.00 -15.22 -5.53
CA ILE A 22 -0.63 -15.53 -5.96
C ILE A 22 0.29 -15.53 -4.75
N GLU A 23 1.51 -16.02 -4.95
CA GLU A 23 2.53 -16.01 -3.90
C GLU A 23 2.99 -14.60 -3.59
N VAL A 24 3.26 -14.33 -2.33
CA VAL A 24 3.77 -13.03 -1.89
C VAL A 24 5.02 -12.63 -2.67
N ASP A 25 5.90 -13.61 -2.92
CA ASP A 25 7.15 -13.34 -3.63
C ASP A 25 6.94 -12.94 -5.09
N ALA A 26 5.76 -13.22 -5.64
CA ALA A 26 5.41 -12.82 -7.01
C ALA A 26 4.97 -11.36 -7.08
N VAL A 27 4.73 -10.72 -5.94
CA VAL A 27 4.31 -9.31 -5.89
C VAL A 27 5.55 -8.43 -5.75
N ASP A 28 5.96 -7.81 -6.85
CA ASP A 28 7.12 -6.90 -6.88
C ASP A 28 6.68 -5.51 -6.40
N PRO A 29 7.17 -5.03 -5.25
CA PRO A 29 6.75 -3.73 -4.74
C PRO A 29 7.23 -2.55 -5.59
N GLU A 30 8.17 -2.77 -6.50
CA GLU A 30 8.67 -1.73 -7.40
C GLU A 30 7.92 -1.70 -8.73
N ALA A 31 7.07 -2.68 -9.01
CA ALA A 31 6.32 -2.74 -10.27
C ALA A 31 5.09 -1.86 -10.22
N ASP A 32 4.71 -1.30 -11.36
CA ASP A 32 3.48 -0.53 -11.49
C ASP A 32 2.27 -1.42 -11.21
N PHE A 33 1.22 -0.84 -10.67
CA PHE A 33 -0.03 -1.56 -10.39
C PHE A 33 -0.56 -2.26 -11.63
N ASP A 34 -0.50 -1.60 -12.80
CA ASP A 34 -0.95 -2.20 -14.06
C ASP A 34 -0.18 -3.48 -14.36
N HIS A 35 1.13 -3.46 -14.13
CA HIS A 35 1.99 -4.61 -14.38
C HIS A 35 1.65 -5.77 -13.45
N LEU A 36 1.23 -5.47 -12.23
CA LEU A 36 0.86 -6.50 -11.25
C LEU A 36 -0.55 -7.04 -11.46
N GLY A 37 -1.34 -6.42 -12.32
CA GLY A 37 -2.74 -6.79 -12.52
C GLY A 37 -3.67 -6.17 -11.49
N ILE A 38 -3.23 -5.10 -10.83
CA ILE A 38 -4.05 -4.39 -9.85
C ILE A 38 -4.92 -3.38 -10.61
N ASP A 39 -6.21 -3.69 -10.71
CA ASP A 39 -7.18 -2.78 -11.33
C ASP A 39 -7.72 -1.80 -10.29
N SER A 40 -8.65 -0.94 -10.73
CA SER A 40 -9.21 0.08 -9.86
C SER A 40 -9.91 -0.50 -8.63
N ALA A 41 -10.59 -1.63 -8.78
CA ALA A 41 -11.29 -2.26 -7.67
C ALA A 41 -10.31 -2.79 -6.62
N ILE A 42 -9.25 -3.42 -7.07
CA ILE A 42 -8.23 -3.95 -6.16
C ILE A 42 -7.46 -2.81 -5.50
N ALA A 43 -7.18 -1.74 -6.25
CA ALA A 43 -6.49 -0.57 -5.71
C ALA A 43 -7.32 0.09 -4.61
N VAL A 44 -8.64 0.23 -4.81
CA VAL A 44 -9.51 0.82 -3.80
C VAL A 44 -9.61 -0.11 -2.58
N ALA A 45 -9.66 -1.42 -2.78
CA ALA A 45 -9.68 -2.37 -1.68
C ALA A 45 -8.39 -2.27 -0.85
N LEU A 46 -7.25 -2.15 -1.51
CA LEU A 46 -5.97 -1.97 -0.82
C LEU A 46 -5.97 -0.68 -0.01
N LEU A 47 -6.46 0.40 -0.61
CA LEU A 47 -6.54 1.70 0.07
C LEU A 47 -7.38 1.61 1.33
N THR A 48 -8.55 0.97 1.23
CA THR A 48 -9.46 0.81 2.37
C THR A 48 -8.80 0.00 3.48
N GLU A 49 -8.11 -1.09 3.11
CA GLU A 49 -7.43 -1.94 4.09
C GLU A 49 -6.32 -1.18 4.81
N VAL A 50 -5.55 -0.41 4.05
CA VAL A 50 -4.47 0.41 4.62
C VAL A 50 -5.04 1.46 5.58
N GLU A 51 -6.13 2.13 5.19
CA GLU A 51 -6.75 3.14 6.04
C GLU A 51 -7.22 2.53 7.37
N GLU A 52 -7.82 1.36 7.32
CA GLU A 52 -8.30 0.69 8.54
C GLU A 52 -7.15 0.18 9.39
N HIS A 53 -6.15 -0.39 8.76
CA HIS A 53 -5.03 -1.00 9.49
C HIS A 53 -4.16 0.04 10.21
N TYR A 54 -3.88 1.15 9.54
CA TYR A 54 -3.01 2.19 10.07
C TYR A 54 -3.77 3.38 10.64
N ASP A 55 -5.09 3.38 10.57
CA ASP A 55 -5.95 4.44 11.07
C ASP A 55 -5.55 5.80 10.45
N VAL A 56 -5.52 5.85 9.13
CA VAL A 56 -5.18 7.06 8.37
C VAL A 56 -6.23 7.28 7.28
N ASP A 57 -6.37 8.53 6.86
CA ASP A 57 -7.19 8.87 5.71
C ASP A 57 -6.28 9.07 4.50
N VAL A 58 -6.56 8.36 3.41
CA VAL A 58 -5.77 8.45 2.19
C VAL A 58 -6.71 8.73 1.02
N ALA A 59 -6.49 9.84 0.34
CA ALA A 59 -7.31 10.19 -0.81
C ALA A 59 -7.04 9.21 -1.96
N PRO A 60 -8.10 8.80 -2.71
CA PRO A 60 -7.91 7.89 -3.85
C PRO A 60 -6.88 8.39 -4.87
N GLU A 61 -6.75 9.70 -5.04
CA GLU A 61 -5.77 10.29 -5.96
C GLU A 61 -4.34 9.92 -5.60
N THR A 62 -4.08 9.60 -4.35
CA THR A 62 -2.76 9.17 -3.88
C THR A 62 -2.26 7.97 -4.66
N LEU A 63 -3.17 7.06 -5.04
CA LEU A 63 -2.79 5.86 -5.78
C LEU A 63 -2.32 6.19 -7.20
N PHE A 64 -2.87 7.23 -7.80
CA PHE A 64 -2.44 7.65 -9.13
C PHE A 64 -1.07 8.33 -9.10
N ASP A 65 -0.80 9.07 -8.03
CA ASP A 65 0.50 9.73 -7.84
C ASP A 65 1.58 8.74 -7.38
N ASN A 66 1.15 7.63 -6.78
CA ASN A 66 2.06 6.63 -6.21
C ASN A 66 1.68 5.25 -6.74
N PRO A 67 2.04 4.95 -8.00
CA PRO A 67 1.52 3.75 -8.69
C PRO A 67 2.25 2.45 -8.38
N THR A 68 3.04 2.39 -7.32
CA THR A 68 3.71 1.16 -6.87
C THR A 68 3.49 0.97 -5.38
N LEU A 69 3.61 -0.26 -4.89
CA LEU A 69 3.49 -0.53 -3.45
C LEU A 69 4.57 0.19 -2.66
N ARG A 70 5.79 0.27 -3.21
CA ARG A 70 6.89 1.00 -2.56
C ARG A 70 6.53 2.47 -2.39
N ALA A 71 6.00 3.10 -3.44
CA ALA A 71 5.64 4.51 -3.38
C ALA A 71 4.52 4.76 -2.37
N VAL A 72 3.54 3.87 -2.31
CA VAL A 72 2.45 3.96 -1.32
C VAL A 72 3.02 3.84 0.10
N ALA A 73 3.95 2.91 0.30
CA ALA A 73 4.56 2.71 1.62
C ALA A 73 5.35 3.95 2.07
N VAL A 74 6.10 4.56 1.16
CA VAL A 74 6.83 5.79 1.47
C VAL A 74 5.87 6.90 1.89
N TYR A 75 4.80 7.08 1.10
CA TYR A 75 3.78 8.08 1.41
C TYR A 75 3.16 7.85 2.79
N LEU A 76 2.76 6.61 3.08
CA LEU A 76 2.14 6.28 4.36
C LEU A 76 3.09 6.48 5.52
N ARG A 77 4.35 6.09 5.36
CA ARG A 77 5.34 6.29 6.41
C ARG A 77 5.46 7.77 6.76
N GLU A 78 5.47 8.64 5.76
CA GLU A 78 5.54 10.07 5.97
C GLU A 78 4.30 10.61 6.69
N GLN A 79 3.12 10.14 6.29
CA GLN A 79 1.88 10.56 6.94
C GLN A 79 1.83 10.11 8.40
N LEU A 80 2.24 8.89 8.67
CA LEU A 80 2.26 8.36 10.03
C LEU A 80 3.29 9.08 10.91
N ALA A 81 4.44 9.43 10.33
CA ALA A 81 5.46 10.20 11.05
C ALA A 81 4.94 11.58 11.45
N ARG A 82 4.16 12.22 10.59
CA ARG A 82 3.57 13.52 10.89
C ARG A 82 2.55 13.44 12.03
N ARG A 83 1.83 12.33 12.13
CA ARG A 83 0.82 12.15 13.17
C ARG A 83 1.41 12.10 14.56
N VAL A 84 2.61 11.54 14.71
CA VAL A 84 3.27 11.42 16.01
C VAL A 84 4.13 12.62 16.33
N ALA A 85 4.30 13.54 15.40
CA ALA A 85 5.06 14.77 15.64
C ALA A 85 4.26 15.71 16.54
N PRO A 86 4.88 16.31 17.54
CA PRO A 86 4.17 17.26 18.41
C PRO A 86 3.81 18.55 17.69
#